data_0c68d42f1fe7a2184929d0960b223557
#
_entry.id   0c68d42f1fe7a2184929d0960b223557
#
_cell.length_a   1.000
_cell.length_b   1.000
_cell.length_c   1.000
_cell.angle_alpha   90.00
_cell.angle_beta   90.00
_cell.angle_gamma   90.00
#
_symmetry.space_group_name_H-M   'P 1'
#
loop_
_entity.id
_entity.type
_entity.pdbx_description
1 polymer ?
#
loop_
_entity_poly.entity_id
_entity_poly.type
_entity_poly.pdbx_seq_one_letter_code
_entity_poly.pdbx_strand_id
1 'polypeptide(L)'
;MTQLLKPSDYITMPWKNGQGSTAQIHLVPESAQFPQDEFLWRISSAQVSGENQFSQFPGYDRWLSVWQGAGLLLNEQKLEAFAPRLFAGETPIHCQPLSSDVIDLGAIFRRGQVTAQMTAEHLSSQQSRSFTLAPGSHYFFCAQGHLAIETLSANSGSTLHIDVPSEDRLDAATKAKTQYEIKNKLVLRNPGIQETRFFHIYLRKISVSEISS
;
A
#
# COMPACT_ATOMS: atom_id res chain seq x y z
N MET A 1 -13.83 6.16 -6.39
CA MET A 1 -14.27 4.77 -6.72
C MET A 1 -13.77 3.85 -5.61
N THR A 2 -14.53 2.79 -5.24
CA THR A 2 -14.10 1.81 -4.22
C THR A 2 -14.01 0.44 -4.88
N GLN A 3 -12.89 -0.26 -4.67
CA GLN A 3 -12.61 -1.57 -5.28
C GLN A 3 -12.01 -2.53 -4.25
N LEU A 4 -12.36 -3.81 -4.33
CA LEU A 4 -11.71 -4.90 -3.60
C LEU A 4 -10.74 -5.61 -4.54
N LEU A 5 -9.45 -5.58 -4.20
CA LEU A 5 -8.37 -6.31 -4.87
C LEU A 5 -8.05 -7.56 -4.04
N LYS A 6 -8.19 -8.74 -4.61
CA LYS A 6 -7.95 -10.03 -3.95
C LYS A 6 -6.60 -10.60 -4.35
N PRO A 7 -6.02 -11.50 -3.56
CA PRO A 7 -4.78 -12.21 -3.94
C PRO A 7 -4.87 -12.91 -5.30
N SER A 8 -6.07 -13.38 -5.70
CA SER A 8 -6.30 -13.96 -7.03
C SER A 8 -6.14 -12.99 -8.20
N ASP A 9 -6.26 -11.68 -7.92
CA ASP A 9 -6.21 -10.62 -8.93
C ASP A 9 -4.77 -10.08 -9.10
N TYR A 10 -3.84 -10.49 -8.19
CA TYR A 10 -2.46 -10.01 -8.19
C TYR A 10 -1.61 -10.71 -9.24
N ILE A 11 -0.73 -9.96 -9.88
CA ILE A 11 0.24 -10.51 -10.82
C ILE A 11 1.47 -10.98 -10.03
N THR A 12 1.65 -12.29 -9.93
CA THR A 12 2.78 -12.87 -9.20
C THR A 12 3.97 -13.11 -10.13
N MET A 13 5.14 -12.62 -9.71
CA MET A 13 6.39 -12.72 -10.43
C MET A 13 7.45 -13.40 -9.54
N PRO A 14 7.94 -14.61 -9.90
CA PRO A 14 9.05 -15.23 -9.20
C PRO A 14 10.35 -14.44 -9.43
N TRP A 15 11.21 -14.39 -8.41
CA TRP A 15 12.51 -13.76 -8.54
C TRP A 15 13.48 -14.66 -9.31
N LYS A 16 14.35 -14.04 -10.12
CA LYS A 16 15.32 -14.77 -10.96
C LYS A 16 16.30 -15.62 -10.17
N ASN A 17 16.60 -15.23 -8.91
CA ASN A 17 17.49 -15.96 -8.02
C ASN A 17 16.81 -17.09 -7.23
N GLY A 18 15.49 -17.28 -7.38
CA GLY A 18 14.72 -18.28 -6.64
C GLY A 18 14.51 -17.99 -5.14
N GLN A 19 14.94 -16.81 -4.64
CA GLN A 19 14.88 -16.44 -3.22
C GLN A 19 13.57 -15.78 -2.81
N GLY A 20 12.55 -15.83 -3.66
CA GLY A 20 11.24 -15.27 -3.36
C GLY A 20 10.37 -15.03 -4.58
N SER A 21 9.24 -14.40 -4.33
CA SER A 21 8.30 -13.95 -5.35
C SER A 21 7.65 -12.63 -4.93
N THR A 22 7.18 -11.86 -5.90
CA THR A 22 6.45 -10.62 -5.66
C THR A 22 5.08 -10.69 -6.31
N ALA A 23 4.04 -10.44 -5.52
CA ALA A 23 2.68 -10.24 -5.97
C ALA A 23 2.44 -8.74 -6.14
N GLN A 24 2.24 -8.27 -7.38
CA GLN A 24 1.87 -6.90 -7.68
C GLN A 24 0.39 -6.70 -7.38
N ILE A 25 0.09 -5.82 -6.43
CA ILE A 25 -1.27 -5.49 -6.00
C ILE A 25 -1.87 -4.42 -6.93
N HIS A 26 -1.12 -3.35 -7.18
CA HIS A 26 -1.55 -2.25 -8.04
C HIS A 26 -0.35 -1.52 -8.65
N LEU A 27 -0.50 -1.05 -9.88
CA LEU A 27 0.49 -0.25 -10.61
C LEU A 27 -0.21 0.94 -11.27
N VAL A 28 0.36 2.13 -11.16
CA VAL A 28 -0.22 3.35 -11.77
C VAL A 28 0.82 4.05 -12.66
N PRO A 29 0.47 4.27 -13.96
CA PRO A 29 -0.78 3.93 -14.60
C PRO A 29 -0.94 2.41 -14.79
N GLU A 30 -2.17 1.92 -14.82
CA GLU A 30 -2.47 0.47 -14.99
C GLU A 30 -1.97 -0.08 -16.34
N SER A 31 -1.80 0.79 -17.33
CA SER A 31 -1.26 0.44 -18.66
C SER A 31 0.25 0.20 -18.65
N ALA A 32 0.96 0.60 -17.61
CA ALA A 32 2.41 0.42 -17.52
C ALA A 32 2.79 -1.05 -17.35
N GLN A 33 3.91 -1.45 -17.95
CA GLN A 33 4.51 -2.78 -17.78
C GLN A 33 5.74 -2.68 -16.89
N PHE A 34 5.65 -3.25 -15.69
CA PHE A 34 6.78 -3.29 -14.77
C PHE A 34 7.76 -4.43 -15.13
N PRO A 35 9.07 -4.19 -15.13
CA PRO A 35 9.81 -2.95 -14.80
C PRO A 35 10.16 -2.08 -16.00
N GLN A 36 9.59 -2.32 -17.20
CA GLN A 36 10.01 -1.70 -18.47
C GLN A 36 9.57 -0.24 -18.58
N ASP A 37 8.37 0.06 -18.12
CA ASP A 37 7.78 1.39 -18.23
C ASP A 37 7.99 2.22 -16.96
N GLU A 38 7.99 3.54 -17.13
CA GLU A 38 7.89 4.47 -16.01
C GLU A 38 6.52 4.38 -15.35
N PHE A 39 6.48 4.48 -14.03
CA PHE A 39 5.25 4.43 -13.27
C PHE A 39 5.22 5.54 -12.20
N LEU A 40 4.05 5.88 -11.70
CA LEU A 40 3.89 6.82 -10.60
C LEU A 40 4.04 6.14 -9.25
N TRP A 41 3.34 5.00 -9.06
CA TRP A 41 3.54 4.13 -7.90
C TRP A 41 3.20 2.68 -8.21
N ARG A 42 3.80 1.81 -7.44
CA ARG A 42 3.54 0.37 -7.44
C ARG A 42 3.40 -0.12 -6.00
N ILE A 43 2.30 -0.82 -5.72
CA ILE A 43 2.08 -1.53 -4.46
C ILE A 43 2.25 -3.00 -4.73
N SER A 44 3.02 -3.67 -3.88
CA SER A 44 3.30 -5.10 -4.01
C SER A 44 3.57 -5.75 -2.66
N SER A 45 3.35 -7.05 -2.59
CA SER A 45 3.72 -7.88 -1.44
C SER A 45 4.70 -8.94 -1.90
N ALA A 46 5.79 -9.16 -1.17
CA ALA A 46 6.82 -10.11 -1.55
C ALA A 46 7.05 -11.15 -0.46
N GLN A 47 7.09 -12.42 -0.87
CA GLN A 47 7.59 -13.50 -0.04
C GLN A 47 9.11 -13.54 -0.15
N VAL A 48 9.80 -13.38 0.97
CA VAL A 48 11.26 -13.37 1.08
C VAL A 48 11.73 -14.67 1.70
N SER A 49 12.24 -15.58 0.88
CA SER A 49 12.62 -16.94 1.32
C SER A 49 14.12 -17.08 1.61
N GLY A 50 14.93 -16.06 1.29
CA GLY A 50 16.37 -16.11 1.50
C GLY A 50 17.02 -14.73 1.42
N GLU A 51 18.29 -14.70 1.76
CA GLU A 51 19.13 -13.52 1.70
C GLU A 51 19.26 -13.03 0.24
N ASN A 52 19.07 -11.74 0.03
CA ASN A 52 19.10 -11.16 -1.30
C ASN A 52 19.39 -9.64 -1.27
N GLN A 53 19.67 -9.09 -2.44
CA GLN A 53 19.75 -7.65 -2.66
C GLN A 53 18.47 -7.13 -3.29
N PHE A 54 17.92 -6.04 -2.76
CA PHE A 54 16.77 -5.39 -3.37
C PHE A 54 17.15 -4.73 -4.69
N SER A 55 16.25 -4.79 -5.65
CA SER A 55 16.34 -3.99 -6.87
C SER A 55 16.35 -2.50 -6.54
N GLN A 56 17.23 -1.75 -7.19
CA GLN A 56 17.31 -0.31 -7.08
C GLN A 56 16.34 0.38 -8.05
N PHE A 57 15.74 1.47 -7.58
CA PHE A 57 14.81 2.29 -8.34
C PHE A 57 15.22 3.77 -8.25
N PRO A 58 16.22 4.23 -9.05
CA PRO A 58 16.65 5.62 -9.04
C PRO A 58 15.50 6.57 -9.35
N GLY A 59 15.37 7.65 -8.56
CA GLY A 59 14.29 8.63 -8.71
C GLY A 59 12.96 8.25 -8.06
N TYR A 60 12.92 7.14 -7.33
CA TYR A 60 11.77 6.70 -6.54
C TYR A 60 12.11 6.64 -5.06
N ASP A 61 11.08 6.77 -4.22
CA ASP A 61 11.16 6.42 -2.80
C ASP A 61 10.35 5.15 -2.54
N ARG A 62 10.66 4.47 -1.43
CA ARG A 62 10.04 3.19 -1.09
C ARG A 62 9.64 3.14 0.38
N TRP A 63 8.35 2.91 0.64
CA TRP A 63 7.87 2.38 1.89
C TRP A 63 7.95 0.87 1.89
N LEU A 64 8.38 0.29 3.01
CA LEU A 64 8.44 -1.14 3.24
C LEU A 64 8.01 -1.47 4.66
N SER A 65 7.23 -2.52 4.83
CA SER A 65 6.91 -3.11 6.12
C SER A 65 6.78 -4.63 5.99
N VAL A 66 6.98 -5.35 7.08
CA VAL A 66 6.69 -6.78 7.16
C VAL A 66 5.29 -6.95 7.75
N TRP A 67 4.45 -7.80 7.14
CA TRP A 67 3.12 -8.11 7.66
C TRP A 67 2.95 -9.56 8.11
N GLN A 68 3.89 -10.45 7.73
CA GLN A 68 3.98 -11.83 8.20
C GLN A 68 5.44 -12.21 8.46
N GLY A 69 5.68 -13.04 9.49
CA GLY A 69 7.00 -13.51 9.89
C GLY A 69 7.68 -12.63 10.94
N ALA A 70 8.93 -12.97 11.27
CA ALA A 70 9.68 -12.36 12.37
C ALA A 70 10.34 -11.01 12.03
N GLY A 71 10.25 -10.54 10.78
CA GLY A 71 10.90 -9.32 10.32
C GLY A 71 12.02 -9.55 9.32
N LEU A 72 12.69 -8.47 8.94
CA LEU A 72 13.83 -8.46 8.02
C LEU A 72 15.02 -7.74 8.68
N LEU A 73 16.24 -8.14 8.33
CA LEU A 73 17.42 -7.29 8.47
C LEU A 73 17.64 -6.56 7.14
N LEU A 74 17.70 -5.23 7.20
CA LEU A 74 18.01 -4.36 6.07
C LEU A 74 19.34 -3.66 6.38
N ASN A 75 20.44 -4.06 5.70
CA ASN A 75 21.79 -3.58 6.02
C ASN A 75 22.07 -3.68 7.54
N GLU A 76 21.86 -4.86 8.11
CA GLU A 76 22.03 -5.16 9.56
C GLU A 76 21.04 -4.47 10.51
N GLN A 77 20.18 -3.58 10.00
CA GLN A 77 19.15 -2.92 10.81
C GLN A 77 17.84 -3.70 10.75
N LYS A 78 17.32 -4.07 11.90
CA LYS A 78 16.06 -4.81 11.99
C LYS A 78 14.88 -3.94 11.55
N LEU A 79 14.04 -4.51 10.67
CA LEU A 79 12.70 -4.04 10.35
C LEU A 79 11.71 -4.98 11.04
N GLU A 80 11.08 -4.50 12.09
CA GLU A 80 10.06 -5.23 12.83
C GLU A 80 8.79 -5.39 11.99
N ALA A 81 8.01 -6.42 12.27
CA ALA A 81 6.68 -6.55 11.69
C ALA A 81 5.78 -5.37 12.11
N PHE A 82 4.97 -4.87 11.19
CA PHE A 82 4.08 -3.71 11.36
C PHE A 82 4.79 -2.39 11.72
N ALA A 83 6.06 -2.24 11.36
CA ALA A 83 6.84 -1.02 11.54
C ALA A 83 7.28 -0.46 10.17
N PRO A 84 6.44 0.32 9.46
CA PRO A 84 6.78 0.86 8.14
C PRO A 84 8.04 1.72 8.17
N ARG A 85 8.93 1.53 7.19
CA ARG A 85 10.16 2.30 6.99
C ARG A 85 10.20 2.89 5.59
N LEU A 86 10.57 4.18 5.50
CA LEU A 86 10.80 4.89 4.24
C LEU A 86 12.30 4.96 3.95
N PHE A 87 12.67 4.74 2.69
CA PHE A 87 14.03 4.94 2.19
C PHE A 87 14.04 5.24 0.69
N ALA A 88 15.14 5.83 0.20
CA ALA A 88 15.32 6.12 -1.21
C ALA A 88 15.44 4.82 -2.02
N GLY A 89 14.76 4.75 -3.16
CA GLY A 89 14.72 3.53 -3.99
C GLY A 89 16.08 3.11 -4.55
N GLU A 90 17.01 4.05 -4.72
CA GLU A 90 18.40 3.81 -5.12
C GLU A 90 19.32 3.32 -4.00
N THR A 91 18.87 3.36 -2.73
CA THR A 91 19.69 2.87 -1.60
C THR A 91 19.97 1.38 -1.77
N PRO A 92 21.23 0.95 -1.81
CA PRO A 92 21.58 -0.45 -1.82
C PRO A 92 21.11 -1.13 -0.52
N ILE A 93 20.20 -2.06 -0.62
CA ILE A 93 19.65 -2.81 0.52
C ILE A 93 20.01 -4.28 0.38
N HIS A 94 20.83 -4.75 1.30
CA HIS A 94 21.02 -6.15 1.57
C HIS A 94 19.96 -6.61 2.56
N CYS A 95 19.16 -7.59 2.16
CA CYS A 95 18.00 -8.06 2.91
C CYS A 95 18.21 -9.51 3.36
N GLN A 96 17.96 -9.76 4.66
CA GLN A 96 17.98 -11.10 5.25
C GLN A 96 16.68 -11.34 6.03
N PRO A 97 15.89 -12.37 5.71
CA PRO A 97 14.70 -12.71 6.48
C PRO A 97 15.07 -13.30 7.84
N LEU A 98 14.29 -12.94 8.88
CA LEU A 98 14.49 -13.42 10.25
C LEU A 98 13.69 -14.72 10.56
N SER A 99 12.85 -15.16 9.63
CA SER A 99 12.16 -16.47 9.64
C SER A 99 11.91 -16.93 8.21
N SER A 100 11.50 -18.19 8.01
CA SER A 100 11.27 -18.77 6.69
C SER A 100 9.99 -18.30 5.99
N ASP A 101 9.11 -17.62 6.71
CA ASP A 101 7.75 -17.25 6.28
C ASP A 101 7.55 -15.74 6.19
N VAL A 102 8.64 -14.99 5.96
CA VAL A 102 8.55 -13.52 5.90
C VAL A 102 7.85 -13.07 4.62
N ILE A 103 6.81 -12.25 4.81
CA ILE A 103 6.14 -11.55 3.72
C ILE A 103 6.12 -10.05 4.02
N ASP A 104 6.60 -9.27 3.05
CA ASP A 104 6.58 -7.81 3.11
C ASP A 104 5.40 -7.19 2.36
N LEU A 105 5.17 -5.91 2.61
CA LEU A 105 4.32 -5.00 1.85
C LEU A 105 5.15 -3.78 1.48
N GLY A 106 5.26 -3.49 0.20
CA GLY A 106 6.02 -2.37 -0.32
C GLY A 106 5.17 -1.41 -1.15
N ALA A 107 5.47 -0.12 -1.05
CA ALA A 107 4.95 0.91 -1.95
C ALA A 107 6.14 1.71 -2.50
N ILE A 108 6.41 1.58 -3.80
CA ILE A 108 7.42 2.35 -4.53
C ILE A 108 6.70 3.47 -5.24
N PHE A 109 7.18 4.71 -5.12
CA PHE A 109 6.52 5.88 -5.69
C PHE A 109 7.53 6.90 -6.22
N ARG A 110 7.15 7.60 -7.30
CA ARG A 110 8.04 8.55 -8.00
C ARG A 110 8.27 9.80 -7.16
N ARG A 111 9.53 10.02 -6.79
CA ARG A 111 9.97 11.18 -6.00
C ARG A 111 9.69 12.48 -6.76
N GLY A 112 9.21 13.51 -6.06
CA GLY A 112 8.88 14.81 -6.66
C GLY A 112 7.57 14.85 -7.46
N GLN A 113 6.95 13.70 -7.74
CA GLN A 113 5.65 13.64 -8.45
C GLN A 113 4.52 13.05 -7.60
N VAL A 114 4.89 12.29 -6.55
CA VAL A 114 3.93 11.62 -5.67
C VAL A 114 4.35 11.84 -4.22
N THR A 115 3.40 12.16 -3.36
CA THR A 115 3.54 12.04 -1.91
C THR A 115 2.94 10.71 -1.47
N ALA A 116 3.57 10.04 -0.50
CA ALA A 116 3.10 8.77 0.01
C ALA A 116 3.27 8.68 1.53
N GLN A 117 2.31 8.00 2.17
CA GLN A 117 2.36 7.65 3.58
C GLN A 117 1.93 6.19 3.76
N MET A 118 2.58 5.47 4.66
CA MET A 118 2.17 4.13 5.08
C MET A 118 2.11 4.08 6.60
N THR A 119 0.98 3.65 7.15
CA THR A 119 0.78 3.43 8.58
C THR A 119 0.31 2.02 8.84
N ALA A 120 0.74 1.44 9.96
CA ALA A 120 0.20 0.18 10.47
C ALA A 120 -0.88 0.48 11.50
N GLU A 121 -2.02 -0.17 11.36
CA GLU A 121 -3.23 0.10 12.10
C GLU A 121 -3.83 -1.21 12.63
N HIS A 122 -4.68 -1.10 13.64
CA HIS A 122 -5.44 -2.25 14.14
C HIS A 122 -6.86 -1.86 14.57
N LEU A 123 -7.75 -2.83 14.56
CA LEU A 123 -9.10 -2.77 15.11
C LEU A 123 -9.33 -4.00 16.00
N SER A 124 -9.74 -3.75 17.24
CA SER A 124 -10.17 -4.84 18.12
C SER A 124 -11.40 -5.56 17.56
N SER A 125 -11.72 -6.73 18.10
CA SER A 125 -12.93 -7.48 17.75
C SER A 125 -14.16 -6.57 17.75
N GLN A 126 -14.99 -6.62 16.68
CA GLN A 126 -16.23 -5.85 16.51
C GLN A 126 -16.06 -4.32 16.52
N GLN A 127 -14.83 -3.82 16.53
CA GLN A 127 -14.55 -2.38 16.54
C GLN A 127 -14.81 -1.76 15.17
N SER A 128 -15.28 -0.51 15.19
CA SER A 128 -15.37 0.37 14.01
C SER A 128 -14.57 1.64 14.25
N ARG A 129 -13.91 2.15 13.21
CA ARG A 129 -13.20 3.43 13.23
C ARG A 129 -13.49 4.23 11.96
N SER A 130 -13.68 5.53 12.16
CA SER A 130 -13.86 6.48 11.06
C SER A 130 -12.52 7.08 10.63
N PHE A 131 -12.32 7.15 9.31
CA PHE A 131 -11.20 7.83 8.67
C PHE A 131 -11.75 8.99 7.84
N THR A 132 -11.11 10.15 7.93
CA THR A 132 -11.33 11.25 6.98
C THR A 132 -10.28 11.11 5.88
N LEU A 133 -10.72 10.84 4.66
CA LEU A 133 -9.83 10.61 3.53
C LEU A 133 -9.58 11.93 2.79
N ALA A 134 -8.30 12.28 2.60
CA ALA A 134 -7.88 13.38 1.73
C ALA A 134 -8.03 12.98 0.24
N PRO A 135 -8.07 13.93 -0.70
CA PRO A 135 -8.00 13.61 -2.13
C PRO A 135 -6.75 12.80 -2.48
N GLY A 136 -6.91 11.70 -3.22
CA GLY A 136 -5.84 10.77 -3.59
C GLY A 136 -6.29 9.31 -3.57
N SER A 137 -5.35 8.41 -3.67
CA SER A 137 -5.58 6.96 -3.67
C SER A 137 -5.24 6.38 -2.30
N HIS A 138 -6.21 5.69 -1.70
CA HIS A 138 -6.09 5.05 -0.40
C HIS A 138 -6.20 3.53 -0.55
N TYR A 139 -5.25 2.82 0.03
CA TYR A 139 -5.22 1.36 0.05
C TYR A 139 -5.22 0.88 1.48
N PHE A 140 -6.20 0.06 1.84
CA PHE A 140 -6.28 -0.60 3.13
C PHE A 140 -5.98 -2.08 2.92
N PHE A 141 -4.72 -2.45 3.12
CA PHE A 141 -4.27 -3.83 3.00
C PHE A 141 -4.56 -4.57 4.30
N CYS A 142 -5.45 -5.55 4.26
CA CYS A 142 -5.77 -6.40 5.40
C CYS A 142 -4.64 -7.42 5.60
N ALA A 143 -3.79 -7.23 6.59
CA ALA A 143 -2.70 -8.13 6.89
C ALA A 143 -3.16 -9.36 7.69
N GLN A 144 -4.06 -9.15 8.66
CA GLN A 144 -4.60 -10.21 9.52
C GLN A 144 -6.06 -9.92 9.83
N GLY A 145 -6.88 -10.97 9.92
CA GLY A 145 -8.29 -10.87 10.29
C GLY A 145 -9.19 -10.46 9.13
N HIS A 146 -10.16 -9.60 9.41
CA HIS A 146 -11.19 -9.18 8.46
C HIS A 146 -11.40 -7.67 8.55
N LEU A 147 -11.39 -6.98 7.42
CA LEU A 147 -11.62 -5.56 7.30
C LEU A 147 -12.81 -5.30 6.38
N ALA A 148 -13.81 -4.59 6.84
CA ALA A 148 -15.03 -4.34 6.08
C ALA A 148 -15.35 -2.84 5.97
N ILE A 149 -15.88 -2.45 4.80
CA ILE A 149 -16.52 -1.17 4.53
C ILE A 149 -17.85 -1.45 3.82
N GLU A 150 -18.94 -0.88 4.31
CA GLU A 150 -20.28 -1.09 3.74
C GLU A 150 -20.53 -2.56 3.36
N THR A 151 -20.59 -2.85 2.04
CA THR A 151 -20.82 -4.19 1.49
C THR A 151 -19.55 -4.95 1.09
N LEU A 152 -18.38 -4.30 1.16
CA LEU A 152 -17.09 -4.91 0.80
C LEU A 152 -16.37 -5.42 2.04
N SER A 153 -15.75 -6.59 1.92
CA SER A 153 -14.94 -7.19 2.98
C SER A 153 -13.64 -7.74 2.42
N ALA A 154 -12.54 -7.35 3.05
CA ALA A 154 -11.18 -7.80 2.76
C ALA A 154 -10.73 -8.81 3.83
N ASN A 155 -10.31 -9.98 3.40
CA ASN A 155 -9.63 -10.97 4.23
C ASN A 155 -8.12 -10.75 4.17
N SER A 156 -7.37 -11.46 4.99
CA SER A 156 -5.90 -11.42 5.00
C SER A 156 -5.31 -11.54 3.59
N GLY A 157 -4.40 -10.64 3.24
CA GLY A 157 -3.79 -10.51 1.92
C GLY A 157 -4.60 -9.71 0.90
N SER A 158 -5.86 -9.35 1.17
CA SER A 158 -6.69 -8.52 0.27
C SER A 158 -6.56 -7.03 0.56
N THR A 159 -6.85 -6.19 -0.43
CA THR A 159 -6.75 -4.73 -0.34
C THR A 159 -8.08 -4.07 -0.72
N LEU A 160 -8.56 -3.15 0.13
CA LEU A 160 -9.60 -2.21 -0.24
C LEU A 160 -8.92 -0.96 -0.82
N HIS A 161 -9.22 -0.66 -2.08
CA HIS A 161 -8.70 0.52 -2.78
C HIS A 161 -9.80 1.55 -2.95
N ILE A 162 -9.51 2.80 -2.60
CA ILE A 162 -10.46 3.92 -2.63
C ILE A 162 -9.78 5.13 -3.26
N ASP A 163 -10.30 5.58 -4.39
CA ASP A 163 -9.90 6.86 -4.98
C ASP A 163 -10.84 7.98 -4.55
N VAL A 164 -10.28 9.00 -3.93
CA VAL A 164 -10.95 10.24 -3.57
C VAL A 164 -10.56 11.32 -4.57
N PRO A 165 -11.50 11.81 -5.40
CA PRO A 165 -11.19 12.84 -6.39
C PRO A 165 -10.80 14.17 -5.74
N SER A 166 -9.91 14.92 -6.40
CA SER A 166 -9.66 16.32 -6.06
C SER A 166 -10.83 17.19 -6.53
N GLU A 167 -11.09 18.30 -5.83
CA GLU A 167 -12.19 19.23 -6.17
C GLU A 167 -12.10 19.75 -7.61
N ASP A 168 -10.88 19.91 -8.15
CA ASP A 168 -10.64 20.41 -9.51
C ASP A 168 -11.14 19.43 -10.59
N ARG A 169 -11.30 18.14 -10.26
CA ARG A 169 -11.76 17.11 -11.17
C ARG A 169 -13.25 16.84 -11.11
N LEU A 170 -13.97 17.54 -10.21
CA LEU A 170 -15.39 17.39 -10.06
C LEU A 170 -16.12 18.38 -10.98
N ASP A 171 -17.13 17.90 -11.72
CA ASP A 171 -18.07 18.78 -12.42
C ASP A 171 -18.94 19.56 -11.43
N ALA A 172 -19.65 20.59 -11.92
CA ALA A 172 -20.45 21.46 -11.08
C ALA A 172 -21.57 20.71 -10.32
N ALA A 173 -22.16 19.68 -10.92
CA ALA A 173 -23.22 18.86 -10.31
C ALA A 173 -22.64 17.99 -9.19
N THR A 174 -21.48 17.39 -9.43
CA THR A 174 -20.75 16.58 -8.44
C THR A 174 -20.21 17.45 -7.32
N LYS A 175 -19.72 18.67 -7.61
CA LYS A 175 -19.31 19.64 -6.57
C LYS A 175 -20.46 20.02 -5.64
N ALA A 176 -21.65 20.29 -6.19
CA ALA A 176 -22.84 20.60 -5.39
C ALA A 176 -23.28 19.41 -4.52
N LYS A 177 -23.23 18.19 -5.06
CA LYS A 177 -23.51 16.95 -4.32
C LYS A 177 -22.42 16.64 -3.29
N THR A 178 -21.15 16.90 -3.63
CA THR A 178 -19.97 16.73 -2.77
C THR A 178 -20.04 17.68 -1.56
N GLN A 179 -20.51 18.91 -1.71
CA GLN A 179 -20.70 19.84 -0.59
C GLN A 179 -21.74 19.35 0.44
N TYR A 180 -22.70 18.49 0.02
CA TYR A 180 -23.76 17.97 0.90
C TYR A 180 -23.52 16.54 1.40
N GLU A 181 -22.86 15.67 0.64
CA GLU A 181 -22.77 14.22 0.94
C GLU A 181 -21.36 13.66 1.14
N ILE A 182 -20.32 14.30 0.64
CA ILE A 182 -18.94 13.84 0.83
C ILE A 182 -18.34 14.55 2.05
N LYS A 183 -18.75 14.15 3.19
CA LYS A 183 -17.77 13.93 4.25
C LYS A 183 -16.95 12.75 3.75
N ASN A 184 -15.69 12.98 3.36
CA ASN A 184 -14.70 11.94 3.00
C ASN A 184 -14.45 10.98 4.19
N LYS A 185 -15.53 10.50 4.78
CA LYS A 185 -15.56 9.74 6.02
C LYS A 185 -15.81 8.29 5.67
N LEU A 186 -14.76 7.51 5.74
CA LEU A 186 -14.81 6.07 5.64
C LEU A 186 -14.98 5.46 7.03
N VAL A 187 -15.89 4.52 7.18
CA VAL A 187 -16.00 3.70 8.40
C VAL A 187 -15.46 2.31 8.09
N LEU A 188 -14.28 2.01 8.64
CA LEU A 188 -13.74 0.66 8.64
C LEU A 188 -14.26 -0.11 9.86
N ARG A 189 -14.59 -1.38 9.66
CA ARG A 189 -15.08 -2.29 10.69
C ARG A 189 -14.27 -3.57 10.69
N ASN A 190 -14.03 -4.10 11.89
CA ASN A 190 -13.61 -5.48 12.08
C ASN A 190 -14.86 -6.31 12.44
N PRO A 191 -15.45 -7.07 11.51
CA PRO A 191 -16.60 -7.92 11.81
C PRO A 191 -16.22 -9.25 12.50
N GLY A 192 -14.94 -9.52 12.63
CA GLY A 192 -14.39 -10.76 13.19
C GLY A 192 -14.35 -10.77 14.73
N ILE A 193 -14.09 -11.97 15.28
CA ILE A 193 -13.96 -12.20 16.73
C ILE A 193 -12.54 -12.00 17.25
N GLN A 194 -11.56 -11.80 16.35
CA GLN A 194 -10.16 -11.53 16.68
C GLN A 194 -9.79 -10.12 16.26
N GLU A 195 -8.63 -9.64 16.71
CA GLU A 195 -8.04 -8.38 16.24
C GLU A 195 -7.78 -8.43 14.73
N THR A 196 -8.06 -7.33 14.06
CA THR A 196 -7.66 -7.11 12.67
C THR A 196 -6.48 -6.15 12.62
N ARG A 197 -5.43 -6.52 11.90
CA ARG A 197 -4.27 -5.68 11.61
C ARG A 197 -4.23 -5.36 10.12
N PHE A 198 -3.98 -4.11 9.78
CA PHE A 198 -3.96 -3.66 8.41
C PHE A 198 -2.98 -2.51 8.20
N PHE A 199 -2.64 -2.25 6.95
CA PHE A 199 -1.88 -1.05 6.56
C PHE A 199 -2.81 -0.10 5.83
N HIS A 200 -2.69 1.18 6.15
CA HIS A 200 -3.24 2.25 5.35
C HIS A 200 -2.10 2.90 4.56
N ILE A 201 -2.17 2.80 3.23
CA ILE A 201 -1.25 3.44 2.30
C ILE A 201 -2.02 4.55 1.60
N TYR A 202 -1.52 5.76 1.70
CA TYR A 202 -2.05 6.94 1.03
C TYR A 202 -1.05 7.45 0.01
N LEU A 203 -1.49 7.67 -1.23
CA LEU A 203 -0.68 8.21 -2.31
C LEU A 203 -1.44 9.33 -3.03
N ARG A 204 -0.74 10.43 -3.28
CA ARG A 204 -1.29 11.59 -3.97
C ARG A 204 -0.30 12.13 -5.00
N LYS A 205 -0.78 12.39 -6.22
CA LYS A 205 0.00 13.14 -7.21
C LYS A 205 0.20 14.57 -6.72
N ILE A 206 1.43 15.06 -6.82
CA ILE A 206 1.75 16.47 -6.55
C ILE A 206 1.23 17.28 -7.73
N SER A 207 0.52 18.38 -7.45
CA SER A 207 0.04 19.29 -8.51
C SER A 207 1.20 20.14 -9.05
N VAL A 208 1.06 20.60 -10.30
CA VAL A 208 2.09 21.45 -10.94
C VAL A 208 2.34 22.74 -10.14
N SER A 209 1.32 23.28 -9.49
CA SER A 209 1.43 24.46 -8.63
C SER A 209 2.26 24.24 -7.36
N GLU A 210 2.33 23.00 -6.85
CA GLU A 210 3.12 22.64 -5.66
C GLU A 210 4.61 22.41 -5.99
N ILE A 211 4.96 22.18 -7.27
CA ILE A 211 6.35 21.96 -7.72
C ILE A 211 7.08 23.30 -7.96
N SER A 212 6.31 24.39 -8.13
CA SER A 212 6.83 25.72 -8.51
C SER A 212 7.01 26.68 -7.30
N SER A 213 6.74 26.22 -6.10
CA SER A 213 6.89 26.95 -4.84
C SER A 213 8.08 26.44 -4.03
#